data_3cd7036eee0d1f803accf2aaa8a5a798
#
_entry.id   3cd7036eee0d1f803accf2aaa8a5a798
#
_cell.length_a   1.000
_cell.length_b   1.000
_cell.length_c   1.000
_cell.angle_alpha   90.00
_cell.angle_beta   90.00
_cell.angle_gamma   90.00
#
_symmetry.space_group_name_H-M   'P 1'
#
loop_
_entity.id
_entity.type
_entity.pdbx_description
1 polymer ?
#
loop_
_entity_poly.entity_id
_entity_poly.type
_entity_poly.pdbx_seq_one_letter_code
_entity_poly.pdbx_strand_id
1 'polypeptide(L)'
;SLLFSFQAWSSQILVPMDEAQRDHLKAYGLAYWTLENQITIDWLLNYRGGSFLIPHLQRIEEELLLRNISYQVLADGQVNKIKSEIADPEVNMEVVQLEKAPKIAVYTPPNKLPWDDAVTLVLTYAEIKYDKIYDSAIVNGILPKYDWLHLHHEDFTGQYGKFYSSARMQSWYQQEVQRSEAAAAKLGFESTAALKRAVALNIRDRKSTR
;
A
#
# COMPACT_ATOMS: atom_id res chain seq x y z
N SER A 1 -18.02 -29.22 -43.47
CA SER A 1 -17.97 -28.67 -42.10
C SER A 1 -16.97 -27.54 -42.11
N LEU A 2 -17.46 -26.28 -42.11
CA LEU A 2 -16.64 -25.06 -41.98
C LEU A 2 -16.38 -24.86 -40.49
N LEU A 3 -15.16 -25.16 -40.03
CA LEU A 3 -14.66 -24.77 -38.73
C LEU A 3 -14.37 -23.27 -38.75
N PHE A 4 -15.31 -22.46 -38.21
CA PHE A 4 -15.03 -21.06 -37.86
C PHE A 4 -14.09 -21.05 -36.65
N SER A 5 -12.80 -20.82 -36.87
CA SER A 5 -11.89 -20.44 -35.83
C SER A 5 -12.32 -19.08 -35.31
N PHE A 6 -12.99 -19.03 -34.16
CA PHE A 6 -13.11 -17.82 -33.39
C PHE A 6 -11.70 -17.44 -32.91
N GLN A 7 -11.03 -16.53 -33.63
CA GLN A 7 -9.90 -15.84 -33.08
C GLN A 7 -10.45 -14.99 -31.93
N ALA A 8 -10.27 -15.43 -30.71
CA ALA A 8 -10.50 -14.62 -29.54
C ALA A 8 -9.51 -13.45 -29.59
N TRP A 9 -9.98 -12.30 -30.00
CA TRP A 9 -9.21 -11.06 -29.94
C TRP A 9 -9.00 -10.77 -28.46
N SER A 10 -7.78 -10.99 -27.99
CA SER A 10 -7.40 -10.60 -26.64
C SER A 10 -7.34 -9.07 -26.63
N SER A 11 -8.18 -8.44 -25.83
CA SER A 11 -8.11 -7.02 -25.58
C SER A 11 -7.57 -6.76 -24.18
N GLN A 12 -6.95 -5.60 -23.98
CA GLN A 12 -6.48 -5.17 -22.67
C GLN A 12 -7.02 -3.78 -22.35
N ILE A 13 -7.10 -3.48 -21.08
CA ILE A 13 -7.52 -2.18 -20.57
C ILE A 13 -6.28 -1.39 -20.17
N LEU A 14 -6.09 -0.22 -20.75
CA LEU A 14 -5.10 0.76 -20.32
C LEU A 14 -5.76 1.74 -19.35
N VAL A 15 -5.24 1.81 -18.14
CA VAL A 15 -5.59 2.81 -17.13
C VAL A 15 -4.48 3.86 -17.12
N PRO A 16 -4.68 5.03 -17.76
CA PRO A 16 -3.67 6.07 -17.83
C PRO A 16 -3.46 6.70 -16.46
N MET A 17 -2.25 7.17 -16.18
CA MET A 17 -1.89 7.87 -14.94
C MET A 17 -1.38 9.29 -15.22
N ASP A 18 -1.60 9.81 -16.43
CA ASP A 18 -1.39 11.20 -16.82
C ASP A 18 -2.62 12.08 -16.48
N GLU A 19 -2.66 13.30 -16.99
CA GLU A 19 -3.76 14.26 -16.77
C GLU A 19 -5.13 13.77 -17.28
N ALA A 20 -5.18 12.72 -18.11
CA ALA A 20 -6.42 12.13 -18.55
C ALA A 20 -7.12 11.30 -17.45
N GLN A 21 -6.40 10.98 -16.37
CA GLN A 21 -6.97 10.25 -15.23
C GLN A 21 -7.80 11.17 -14.35
N ARG A 22 -9.05 10.79 -14.08
CA ARG A 22 -9.95 11.54 -13.19
C ARG A 22 -9.58 11.37 -11.74
N ASP A 23 -9.19 10.15 -11.34
CA ASP A 23 -8.87 9.81 -9.96
C ASP A 23 -7.71 8.82 -9.88
N HIS A 24 -6.51 9.35 -9.70
CA HIS A 24 -5.28 8.56 -9.60
C HIS A 24 -5.28 7.62 -8.40
N LEU A 25 -5.81 8.06 -7.27
CA LEU A 25 -5.83 7.24 -6.05
C LEU A 25 -6.75 6.03 -6.21
N LYS A 26 -7.92 6.22 -6.80
CA LYS A 26 -8.83 5.12 -7.13
C LYS A 26 -8.23 4.18 -8.19
N ALA A 27 -7.45 4.70 -9.14
CA ALA A 27 -6.76 3.88 -10.13
C ALA A 27 -5.70 2.96 -9.47
N TYR A 28 -4.93 3.45 -8.49
CA TYR A 28 -4.06 2.60 -7.67
C TYR A 28 -4.86 1.57 -6.86
N GLY A 29 -5.99 1.97 -6.30
CA GLY A 29 -6.89 1.07 -5.58
C GLY A 29 -7.45 -0.05 -6.47
N LEU A 30 -7.78 0.25 -7.72
CA LEU A 30 -8.19 -0.75 -8.70
C LEU A 30 -7.06 -1.72 -9.03
N ALA A 31 -5.85 -1.22 -9.26
CA ALA A 31 -4.68 -2.08 -9.50
C ALA A 31 -4.46 -3.04 -8.33
N TYR A 32 -4.53 -2.54 -7.10
CA TYR A 32 -4.45 -3.35 -5.89
C TYR A 32 -5.56 -4.40 -5.82
N TRP A 33 -6.82 -4.01 -6.05
CA TRP A 33 -7.97 -4.91 -6.06
C TRP A 33 -7.83 -6.01 -7.13
N THR A 34 -7.32 -5.66 -8.32
CA THR A 34 -7.07 -6.62 -9.40
C THR A 34 -6.06 -7.69 -8.97
N LEU A 35 -4.97 -7.27 -8.32
CA LEU A 35 -3.96 -8.19 -7.77
C LEU A 35 -4.51 -9.05 -6.61
N GLU A 36 -5.38 -8.51 -5.74
CA GLU A 36 -6.07 -9.30 -4.71
C GLU A 36 -6.95 -10.40 -5.32
N ASN A 37 -7.52 -10.15 -6.51
CA ASN A 37 -8.29 -11.12 -7.27
C ASN A 37 -7.43 -12.07 -8.11
N GLN A 38 -6.11 -12.12 -7.85
CA GLN A 38 -5.15 -13.00 -8.51
C GLN A 38 -5.04 -12.78 -10.03
N ILE A 39 -5.28 -11.54 -10.48
CA ILE A 39 -5.10 -11.13 -11.87
C ILE A 39 -3.79 -10.36 -11.95
N THR A 40 -2.85 -10.89 -12.71
CA THR A 40 -1.58 -10.23 -13.04
C THR A 40 -1.82 -9.04 -13.95
N ILE A 41 -1.10 -7.94 -13.69
CA ILE A 41 -1.17 -6.70 -14.46
C ILE A 41 0.23 -6.22 -14.82
N ASP A 42 0.37 -5.46 -15.89
CA ASP A 42 1.61 -4.79 -16.23
C ASP A 42 1.56 -3.33 -15.76
N TRP A 43 2.58 -2.91 -15.03
CA TRP A 43 2.82 -1.51 -14.71
C TRP A 43 3.80 -0.93 -15.72
N LEU A 44 3.32 0.03 -16.50
CA LEU A 44 4.09 0.70 -17.56
C LEU A 44 4.79 1.92 -16.96
N LEU A 45 5.98 1.71 -16.38
CA LEU A 45 6.76 2.76 -15.71
C LEU A 45 7.06 3.90 -16.67
N ASN A 46 6.79 5.12 -16.24
CA ASN A 46 6.96 6.37 -16.98
C ASN A 46 6.15 6.50 -18.28
N TYR A 47 5.43 5.47 -18.71
CA TYR A 47 4.51 5.60 -19.84
C TYR A 47 3.22 6.25 -19.37
N ARG A 48 2.89 7.44 -19.89
CA ARG A 48 1.70 8.20 -19.53
C ARG A 48 1.49 8.31 -18.00
N GLY A 49 2.54 8.69 -17.27
CA GLY A 49 2.51 8.87 -15.82
C GLY A 49 2.63 7.58 -15.00
N GLY A 50 2.97 6.44 -15.61
CA GLY A 50 3.07 5.14 -14.95
C GLY A 50 1.76 4.35 -15.02
N SER A 51 1.20 4.21 -16.21
CA SER A 51 -0.09 3.57 -16.49
C SER A 51 -0.13 2.09 -16.14
N PHE A 52 -1.33 1.55 -15.94
CA PHE A 52 -1.54 0.10 -15.78
C PHE A 52 -2.16 -0.49 -17.05
N LEU A 53 -1.68 -1.67 -17.44
CA LEU A 53 -2.24 -2.47 -18.50
C LEU A 53 -2.80 -3.77 -17.88
N ILE A 54 -4.10 -3.97 -18.03
CA ILE A 54 -4.87 -4.97 -17.29
C ILE A 54 -5.62 -5.86 -18.30
N PRO A 55 -5.73 -7.19 -18.10
CA PRO A 55 -6.57 -8.04 -18.93
C PRO A 55 -8.01 -7.50 -19.01
N HIS A 56 -8.58 -7.45 -20.21
CA HIS A 56 -9.97 -6.98 -20.37
C HIS A 56 -10.95 -8.06 -19.92
N LEU A 57 -11.48 -7.89 -18.72
CA LEU A 57 -12.53 -8.72 -18.13
C LEU A 57 -13.71 -7.83 -17.75
N GLN A 58 -14.92 -8.31 -18.00
CA GLN A 58 -16.15 -7.56 -17.70
C GLN A 58 -16.17 -7.03 -16.25
N ARG A 59 -15.80 -7.86 -15.29
CA ARG A 59 -15.75 -7.45 -13.87
C ARG A 59 -14.78 -6.29 -13.58
N ILE A 60 -13.69 -6.18 -14.36
CA ILE A 60 -12.73 -5.06 -14.23
C ILE A 60 -13.33 -3.80 -14.81
N GLU A 61 -14.01 -3.90 -15.94
CA GLU A 61 -14.68 -2.77 -16.58
C GLU A 61 -15.82 -2.23 -15.68
N GLU A 62 -16.57 -3.10 -15.04
CA GLU A 62 -17.59 -2.73 -14.05
C GLU A 62 -16.97 -1.96 -12.87
N GLU A 63 -15.85 -2.42 -12.31
CA GLU A 63 -15.14 -1.73 -11.22
C GLU A 63 -14.57 -0.37 -11.65
N LEU A 64 -14.05 -0.25 -12.87
CA LEU A 64 -13.59 1.02 -13.44
C LEU A 64 -14.72 2.04 -13.50
N LEU A 65 -15.90 1.63 -13.97
CA LEU A 65 -17.08 2.47 -14.04
C LEU A 65 -17.58 2.87 -12.66
N LEU A 66 -17.69 1.92 -11.72
CA LEU A 66 -18.14 2.16 -10.36
C LEU A 66 -17.23 3.16 -9.62
N ARG A 67 -15.93 3.09 -9.85
CA ARG A 67 -14.93 3.96 -9.23
C ARG A 67 -14.68 5.26 -10.00
N ASN A 68 -15.37 5.46 -11.15
CA ASN A 68 -15.20 6.61 -12.04
C ASN A 68 -13.75 6.81 -12.53
N ILE A 69 -13.06 5.71 -12.84
CA ILE A 69 -11.68 5.69 -13.32
C ILE A 69 -11.66 5.81 -14.84
N SER A 70 -10.79 6.68 -15.38
CA SER A 70 -10.58 6.79 -16.84
C SER A 70 -9.83 5.58 -17.36
N TYR A 71 -10.28 4.98 -18.46
CA TYR A 71 -9.63 3.84 -19.10
C TYR A 71 -9.83 3.80 -20.61
N GLN A 72 -9.06 2.97 -21.29
CA GLN A 72 -9.18 2.72 -22.74
C GLN A 72 -9.08 1.22 -22.98
N VAL A 73 -9.99 0.68 -23.80
CA VAL A 73 -9.89 -0.70 -24.27
C VAL A 73 -9.02 -0.73 -25.52
N LEU A 74 -7.96 -1.52 -25.49
CA LEU A 74 -6.96 -1.64 -26.55
C LEU A 74 -7.00 -3.02 -27.18
N ALA A 75 -6.91 -3.06 -28.51
CA ALA A 75 -6.66 -4.30 -29.24
C ALA A 75 -5.18 -4.69 -29.16
N ASP A 76 -4.85 -5.96 -29.39
CA ASP A 76 -3.49 -6.50 -29.31
C ASP A 76 -2.46 -5.70 -30.11
N GLY A 77 -2.82 -5.22 -31.29
CA GLY A 77 -1.91 -4.40 -32.10
C GLY A 77 -1.51 -3.08 -31.44
N GLN A 78 -2.43 -2.46 -30.71
CA GLN A 78 -2.16 -1.22 -29.96
C GLN A 78 -1.30 -1.52 -28.72
N VAL A 79 -1.58 -2.63 -28.03
CA VAL A 79 -0.77 -3.10 -26.88
C VAL A 79 0.67 -3.37 -27.32
N ASN A 80 0.85 -4.10 -28.44
CA ASN A 80 2.17 -4.41 -28.97
C ASN A 80 2.95 -3.15 -29.37
N LYS A 81 2.27 -2.15 -29.96
CA LYS A 81 2.87 -0.86 -30.26
C LYS A 81 3.38 -0.15 -29.01
N ILE A 82 2.57 -0.09 -27.96
CA ILE A 82 2.94 0.52 -26.67
C ILE A 82 4.16 -0.21 -26.07
N LYS A 83 4.13 -1.55 -26.02
CA LYS A 83 5.24 -2.34 -25.47
C LYS A 83 6.53 -2.16 -26.29
N SER A 84 6.41 -2.02 -27.62
CA SER A 84 7.58 -1.73 -28.47
C SER A 84 8.14 -0.33 -28.24
N GLU A 85 7.29 0.67 -28.01
CA GLU A 85 7.72 2.02 -27.66
C GLU A 85 8.48 2.03 -26.31
N ILE A 86 7.95 1.32 -25.32
CA ILE A 86 8.57 1.21 -23.98
C ILE A 86 9.91 0.45 -24.05
N ALA A 87 10.03 -0.53 -24.95
CA ALA A 87 11.25 -1.33 -25.10
C ALA A 87 12.40 -0.60 -25.84
N ASP A 88 12.18 0.61 -26.33
CA ASP A 88 13.22 1.42 -26.95
C ASP A 88 14.27 1.82 -25.87
N PRO A 89 15.56 1.48 -26.06
CA PRO A 89 16.60 1.79 -25.07
C PRO A 89 16.86 3.29 -24.88
N GLU A 90 16.41 4.14 -25.79
CA GLU A 90 16.55 5.59 -25.68
C GLU A 90 15.49 6.24 -24.78
N VAL A 91 14.46 5.51 -24.37
CA VAL A 91 13.42 6.01 -23.48
C VAL A 91 13.62 5.47 -22.05
N ASN A 92 13.31 6.28 -21.05
CA ASN A 92 13.39 5.87 -19.64
C ASN A 92 12.05 5.28 -19.20
N MET A 93 11.66 4.15 -19.82
CA MET A 93 10.41 3.43 -19.55
C MET A 93 10.68 1.94 -19.35
N GLU A 94 9.79 1.26 -18.63
CA GLU A 94 9.91 -0.18 -18.39
C GLU A 94 8.51 -0.80 -18.20
N VAL A 95 8.35 -2.07 -18.60
CA VAL A 95 7.17 -2.87 -18.27
C VAL A 95 7.51 -3.75 -17.07
N VAL A 96 6.86 -3.50 -15.94
CA VAL A 96 7.00 -4.31 -14.71
C VAL A 96 5.74 -5.11 -14.49
N GLN A 97 5.85 -6.43 -14.50
CA GLN A 97 4.74 -7.31 -14.20
C GLN A 97 4.49 -7.35 -12.68
N LEU A 98 3.25 -7.05 -12.28
CA LEU A 98 2.79 -7.16 -10.91
C LEU A 98 1.92 -8.40 -10.77
N GLU A 99 2.24 -9.26 -9.80
CA GLU A 99 1.61 -10.58 -9.65
C GLU A 99 0.78 -10.70 -8.37
N LYS A 100 1.05 -9.87 -7.37
CA LYS A 100 0.46 -10.01 -6.04
C LYS A 100 0.23 -8.67 -5.37
N ALA A 101 -0.93 -8.53 -4.74
CA ALA A 101 -1.20 -7.40 -3.84
C ALA A 101 -0.33 -7.52 -2.57
N PRO A 102 0.38 -6.44 -2.17
CA PRO A 102 1.15 -6.45 -0.94
C PRO A 102 0.24 -6.50 0.29
N LYS A 103 0.65 -7.24 1.33
CA LYS A 103 0.06 -7.13 2.65
C LYS A 103 0.65 -5.95 3.39
N ILE A 104 -0.18 -4.97 3.69
CA ILE A 104 0.23 -3.68 4.25
C ILE A 104 -0.09 -3.63 5.73
N ALA A 105 0.89 -3.23 6.54
CA ALA A 105 0.69 -2.88 7.93
C ALA A 105 1.00 -1.40 8.15
N VAL A 106 0.21 -0.75 9.01
CA VAL A 106 0.45 0.60 9.50
C VAL A 106 0.70 0.55 10.99
N TYR A 107 1.84 1.05 11.42
CA TYR A 107 2.17 1.16 12.84
C TYR A 107 1.45 2.36 13.45
N THR A 108 0.38 2.11 14.18
CA THR A 108 -0.46 3.14 14.81
C THR A 108 -1.21 2.57 16.02
N PRO A 109 -1.49 3.37 17.05
CA PRO A 109 -2.35 2.94 18.14
C PRO A 109 -3.72 2.49 17.65
N PRO A 110 -4.33 1.45 18.23
CA PRO A 110 -5.59 0.88 17.76
C PRO A 110 -6.78 1.84 17.84
N ASN A 111 -6.71 2.87 18.71
CA ASN A 111 -7.75 3.88 18.91
C ASN A 111 -7.63 5.09 17.96
N LYS A 112 -6.59 5.15 17.12
CA LYS A 112 -6.44 6.23 16.12
C LYS A 112 -7.37 6.03 14.93
N LEU A 113 -7.89 7.13 14.42
CA LEU A 113 -8.79 7.14 13.26
C LEU A 113 -7.98 7.17 11.94
N PRO A 114 -8.55 6.68 10.82
CA PRO A 114 -7.82 6.64 9.55
C PRO A 114 -7.34 8.01 9.06
N TRP A 115 -8.03 9.07 9.40
CA TRP A 115 -7.70 10.43 8.96
C TRP A 115 -6.66 11.16 9.82
N ASP A 116 -6.12 10.51 10.84
CA ASP A 116 -5.02 11.06 11.64
C ASP A 116 -3.68 11.11 10.87
N ASP A 117 -3.61 10.39 9.74
CA ASP A 117 -2.42 10.28 8.90
C ASP A 117 -2.80 10.30 7.41
N ALA A 118 -2.04 11.05 6.62
CA ALA A 118 -2.27 11.17 5.18
C ALA A 118 -2.19 9.82 4.46
N VAL A 119 -1.30 8.91 4.86
CA VAL A 119 -1.15 7.60 4.23
C VAL A 119 -2.34 6.71 4.53
N THR A 120 -2.81 6.64 5.78
CA THR A 120 -4.01 5.87 6.13
C THR A 120 -5.26 6.45 5.49
N LEU A 121 -5.34 7.77 5.36
CA LEU A 121 -6.43 8.44 4.62
C LEU A 121 -6.42 8.04 3.15
N VAL A 122 -5.25 8.09 2.50
CA VAL A 122 -5.08 7.71 1.09
C VAL A 122 -5.42 6.24 0.87
N LEU A 123 -4.88 5.32 1.69
CA LEU A 123 -5.19 3.89 1.59
C LEU A 123 -6.69 3.63 1.76
N THR A 124 -7.33 4.30 2.71
CA THR A 124 -8.79 4.18 2.94
C THR A 124 -9.58 4.71 1.75
N TYR A 125 -9.22 5.89 1.22
CA TYR A 125 -9.87 6.48 0.05
C TYR A 125 -9.71 5.61 -1.20
N ALA A 126 -8.52 5.09 -1.43
CA ALA A 126 -8.20 4.19 -2.54
C ALA A 126 -8.78 2.78 -2.37
N GLU A 127 -9.38 2.47 -1.22
CA GLU A 127 -9.91 1.14 -0.87
C GLU A 127 -8.81 0.05 -0.85
N ILE A 128 -7.59 0.44 -0.50
CA ILE A 128 -6.46 -0.46 -0.31
C ILE A 128 -6.47 -0.96 1.12
N LYS A 129 -6.49 -2.28 1.30
CA LYS A 129 -6.55 -2.93 2.61
C LYS A 129 -5.23 -2.79 3.35
N TYR A 130 -5.32 -2.49 4.64
CA TYR A 130 -4.18 -2.46 5.54
C TYR A 130 -4.59 -2.87 6.95
N ASP A 131 -3.65 -3.40 7.72
CA ASP A 131 -3.85 -3.75 9.12
C ASP A 131 -3.17 -2.72 10.01
N LYS A 132 -3.87 -2.28 11.06
CA LYS A 132 -3.27 -1.49 12.13
C LYS A 132 -2.54 -2.41 13.09
N ILE A 133 -1.25 -2.19 13.26
CA ILE A 133 -0.44 -2.92 14.23
C ILE A 133 0.26 -1.95 15.18
N TYR A 134 0.49 -2.37 16.40
CA TYR A 134 1.15 -1.55 17.41
C TYR A 134 2.15 -2.39 18.23
N ASP A 135 2.72 -1.83 19.28
CA ASP A 135 3.81 -2.40 20.08
C ASP A 135 3.66 -3.89 20.37
N SER A 136 2.51 -4.30 20.90
CA SER A 136 2.27 -5.70 21.28
C SER A 136 2.38 -6.66 20.09
N ALA A 137 1.85 -6.29 18.95
CA ALA A 137 1.91 -7.12 17.74
C ALA A 137 3.35 -7.26 17.24
N ILE A 138 4.14 -6.16 17.30
CA ILE A 138 5.52 -6.15 16.83
C ILE A 138 6.42 -7.03 17.72
N VAL A 139 6.35 -6.88 19.05
CA VAL A 139 7.17 -7.70 19.97
C VAL A 139 6.76 -9.17 19.95
N ASN A 140 5.52 -9.48 19.56
CA ASN A 140 5.05 -10.85 19.34
C ASN A 140 5.37 -11.40 17.94
N GLY A 141 6.21 -10.71 17.14
CA GLY A 141 6.75 -11.24 15.91
C GLY A 141 5.79 -11.23 14.71
N ILE A 142 4.84 -10.28 14.62
CA ILE A 142 3.86 -10.21 13.52
C ILE A 142 4.47 -9.76 12.17
N LEU A 143 5.60 -9.03 12.19
CA LEU A 143 6.15 -8.35 11.03
C LEU A 143 6.40 -9.22 9.78
N PRO A 144 6.83 -10.49 9.90
CA PRO A 144 7.03 -11.36 8.72
C PRO A 144 5.77 -11.63 7.90
N LYS A 145 4.58 -11.37 8.45
CA LYS A 145 3.30 -11.55 7.74
C LYS A 145 3.00 -10.46 6.71
N TYR A 146 3.75 -9.34 6.72
CA TYR A 146 3.50 -8.18 5.90
C TYR A 146 4.61 -7.94 4.90
N ASP A 147 4.24 -7.47 3.71
CA ASP A 147 5.18 -7.08 2.67
C ASP A 147 5.64 -5.63 2.84
N TRP A 148 4.77 -4.75 3.34
CA TRP A 148 5.03 -3.34 3.59
C TRP A 148 4.62 -2.94 5.01
N LEU A 149 5.51 -2.24 5.71
CA LEU A 149 5.24 -1.58 6.99
C LEU A 149 5.36 -0.06 6.80
N HIS A 150 4.24 0.65 6.95
CA HIS A 150 4.24 2.10 7.07
C HIS A 150 4.43 2.50 8.54
N LEU A 151 5.48 3.27 8.80
CA LEU A 151 5.73 3.88 10.10
C LEU A 151 5.06 5.25 10.10
N HIS A 152 3.88 5.29 10.67
CA HIS A 152 3.16 6.51 10.99
C HIS A 152 4.06 7.44 11.85
N HIS A 153 3.70 8.72 11.99
CA HIS A 153 4.42 9.68 12.83
C HIS A 153 4.46 9.31 14.33
N GLU A 154 3.86 8.20 14.72
CA GLU A 154 3.91 7.67 16.07
C GLU A 154 5.32 7.31 16.53
N ASP A 155 5.60 7.53 17.81
CA ASP A 155 6.92 7.30 18.39
C ASP A 155 7.21 5.81 18.65
N PHE A 156 7.69 5.12 17.62
CA PHE A 156 8.18 3.74 17.77
C PHE A 156 9.57 3.66 18.42
N THR A 157 10.25 4.80 18.61
CA THR A 157 11.60 4.86 19.21
C THR A 157 11.63 5.21 20.69
N GLY A 158 10.50 5.64 21.27
CA GLY A 158 10.38 6.05 22.66
C GLY A 158 10.99 7.45 22.96
N GLN A 159 11.17 8.29 21.94
CA GLN A 159 11.74 9.63 22.13
C GLN A 159 10.70 10.73 22.32
N TYR A 160 9.42 10.38 22.26
CA TYR A 160 8.28 11.31 22.35
C TYR A 160 8.34 12.19 23.61
N GLY A 161 8.77 11.64 24.73
CA GLY A 161 8.95 12.39 25.97
C GLY A 161 9.94 13.55 25.91
N LYS A 162 10.83 13.58 24.91
CA LYS A 162 11.74 14.72 24.70
C LYS A 162 11.01 15.93 24.17
N PHE A 163 10.03 15.72 23.26
CA PHE A 163 9.22 16.81 22.68
C PHE A 163 8.22 17.38 23.68
N TYR A 164 7.72 16.55 24.61
CA TYR A 164 6.73 16.97 25.62
C TYR A 164 7.34 17.23 26.99
N SER A 165 8.63 17.53 27.07
CA SER A 165 9.31 17.82 28.32
C SER A 165 8.69 18.96 29.13
N SER A 166 8.13 19.99 28.43
CA SER A 166 7.40 21.10 29.05
C SER A 166 6.02 20.70 29.60
N ALA A 167 5.43 19.61 29.14
CA ALA A 167 4.12 19.13 29.57
C ALA A 167 4.17 18.13 30.75
N ARG A 168 5.34 17.85 31.33
CA ARG A 168 5.53 16.83 32.37
C ARG A 168 4.60 16.98 33.58
N MET A 169 4.24 18.21 33.93
CA MET A 169 3.33 18.51 35.04
C MET A 169 1.86 18.50 34.66
N GLN A 170 1.54 18.35 33.39
CA GLN A 170 0.16 18.32 32.91
C GLN A 170 -0.48 16.95 33.21
N SER A 171 -1.71 16.97 33.70
CA SER A 171 -2.42 15.73 34.10
C SER A 171 -2.62 14.76 32.95
N TRP A 172 -2.91 15.25 31.73
CA TRP A 172 -3.05 14.40 30.55
C TRP A 172 -1.75 13.67 30.21
N TYR A 173 -0.59 14.33 30.35
CA TYR A 173 0.71 13.72 30.08
C TYR A 173 1.04 12.64 31.13
N GLN A 174 0.80 12.94 32.40
CA GLN A 174 1.01 11.95 33.47
C GLN A 174 0.12 10.71 33.32
N GLN A 175 -1.14 10.89 32.91
CA GLN A 175 -2.04 9.78 32.62
C GLN A 175 -1.53 8.94 31.44
N GLU A 176 -1.01 9.59 30.39
CA GLU A 176 -0.47 8.87 29.22
C GLU A 176 0.80 8.07 29.59
N VAL A 177 1.69 8.63 30.39
CA VAL A 177 2.86 7.93 30.93
C VAL A 177 2.42 6.70 31.74
N GLN A 178 1.46 6.85 32.65
CA GLN A 178 0.94 5.74 33.44
C GLN A 178 0.33 4.63 32.58
N ARG A 179 -0.43 4.98 31.55
CA ARG A 179 -1.01 4.01 30.57
C ARG A 179 0.09 3.27 29.82
N SER A 180 1.10 4.00 29.36
CA SER A 180 2.22 3.43 28.60
C SER A 180 3.06 2.48 29.46
N GLU A 181 3.36 2.85 30.71
CA GLU A 181 4.08 1.98 31.66
C GLU A 181 3.25 0.73 32.00
N ALA A 182 1.95 0.88 32.24
CA ALA A 182 1.07 -0.26 32.47
C ALA A 182 0.98 -1.20 31.25
N ALA A 183 0.99 -0.65 30.04
CA ALA A 183 1.03 -1.44 28.81
C ALA A 183 2.35 -2.19 28.65
N ALA A 184 3.49 -1.55 28.93
CA ALA A 184 4.81 -2.20 28.94
C ALA A 184 4.89 -3.34 29.94
N ALA A 185 4.43 -3.11 31.17
CA ALA A 185 4.41 -4.13 32.22
C ALA A 185 3.55 -5.36 31.83
N LYS A 186 2.39 -5.16 31.21
CA LYS A 186 1.55 -6.26 30.69
C LYS A 186 2.25 -7.12 29.64
N LEU A 187 3.20 -6.55 28.91
CA LEU A 187 4.00 -7.25 27.91
C LEU A 187 5.31 -7.81 28.47
N GLY A 188 5.53 -7.69 29.79
CA GLY A 188 6.71 -8.21 30.48
C GLY A 188 7.95 -7.32 30.41
N PHE A 189 7.79 -6.04 30.04
CA PHE A 189 8.89 -5.07 29.99
C PHE A 189 8.94 -4.24 31.28
N GLU A 190 10.16 -3.91 31.71
CA GLU A 190 10.41 -3.13 32.93
C GLU A 190 9.99 -1.65 32.82
N SER A 191 9.87 -1.14 31.59
CA SER A 191 9.48 0.24 31.31
C SER A 191 9.01 0.41 29.88
N THR A 192 8.30 1.52 29.60
CA THR A 192 7.95 1.95 28.25
C THR A 192 9.19 2.12 27.37
N ALA A 193 10.29 2.61 27.90
CA ALA A 193 11.54 2.77 27.17
C ALA A 193 12.12 1.41 26.72
N ALA A 194 12.06 0.39 27.59
CA ALA A 194 12.50 -0.98 27.26
C ALA A 194 11.61 -1.59 26.14
N LEU A 195 10.29 -1.44 26.25
CA LEU A 195 9.33 -1.87 25.22
C LEU A 195 9.62 -1.19 23.87
N LYS A 196 9.74 0.14 23.84
CA LYS A 196 10.00 0.89 22.59
C LYS A 196 11.34 0.53 21.96
N ARG A 197 12.37 0.23 22.78
CA ARG A 197 13.64 -0.29 22.27
C ARG A 197 13.47 -1.65 21.59
N ALA A 198 12.70 -2.55 22.18
CA ALA A 198 12.41 -3.85 21.58
C ALA A 198 11.63 -3.71 20.27
N VAL A 199 10.61 -2.83 20.21
CA VAL A 199 9.87 -2.50 19.00
C VAL A 199 10.81 -1.99 17.90
N ALA A 200 11.65 -1.00 18.21
CA ALA A 200 12.60 -0.43 17.24
C ALA A 200 13.59 -1.47 16.71
N LEU A 201 14.09 -2.37 17.56
CA LEU A 201 14.97 -3.46 17.15
C LEU A 201 14.28 -4.43 16.20
N ASN A 202 13.06 -4.88 16.51
CA ASN A 202 12.27 -5.76 15.65
C ASN A 202 12.01 -5.14 14.26
N ILE A 203 11.70 -3.82 14.20
CA ILE A 203 11.50 -3.10 12.93
C ILE A 203 12.82 -3.03 12.14
N ARG A 204 13.94 -2.73 12.80
CA ARG A 204 15.26 -2.67 12.16
C ARG A 204 15.67 -4.02 11.60
N ASP A 205 15.54 -5.07 12.37
CA ASP A 205 16.00 -6.42 12.00
C ASP A 205 15.24 -6.97 10.80
N ARG A 206 13.96 -6.58 10.63
CA ARG A 206 13.20 -6.89 9.40
C ARG A 206 13.85 -6.30 8.14
N LYS A 207 14.45 -5.11 8.21
CA LYS A 207 15.12 -4.49 7.06
C LYS A 207 16.41 -5.20 6.65
N SER A 208 17.05 -5.91 7.58
CA SER A 208 18.32 -6.60 7.34
C SER A 208 18.15 -8.03 6.78
N THR A 209 16.92 -8.57 6.78
CA THR A 209 16.62 -9.95 6.34
C THR A 209 15.99 -10.03 4.93
N ARG A 210 15.99 -8.94 4.15
CA ARG A 210 15.51 -8.89 2.75
C ARG A 210 16.61 -8.50 1.80
#